data_df95c293760a8790243d454da3c1312a
#
_entry.id   df95c293760a8790243d454da3c1312a
#
_cell.length_a   1.000
_cell.length_b   1.000
_cell.length_c   1.000
_cell.angle_alpha   90.00
_cell.angle_beta   90.00
_cell.angle_gamma   90.00
#
_symmetry.space_group_name_H-M   'P 1'
#
loop_
_entity.id
_entity.type
_entity.pdbx_description
1 polymer ?
#
loop_
_entity_poly.entity_id
_entity_poly.type
_entity_poly.pdbx_seq_one_letter_code
_entity_poly.pdbx_strand_id
1 'polypeptide(L)'
;VTNADIAAAFEHVADLLEYRGDNVFRVRAYRNAARTIDGLLEPLAAVRADSQRALTDLDGIGSDLAQKIETLLDTGRLPLLEELEREVPAAVFDLMRVPGLGPKKVKILVDSLGIDSLAALEEACKQGRVQSIKGFGAKTEAAILENIGFARDPDRGRMLWNDADVVAETLLAWMRACPAVRQATTAGSLRRGRDTVGDLDILVESDAAVTVMDRFVGWPETSDVLLHGETKTSIRGPKKLQIDLRVVPAESFGAALQYFTGSKEHNVRLRGRARDHGLTLNEYGVFMLDAASDSNASVGPTAKGPAVAGRTEPDVYAAVGLPWIPPELREGRDEIDLAAAGRLPVLVELADIRGDLHMHTTATDGEDTLAEMTRAAIARGLAYIAITDHGKRVTMANGLDSTRLLKQWGEIDRLNASLAEDGEPPIVVLKGIEVDILEKGGLDLPDDVLAGADWVVASLHYGQSQPREQITARLIEAIENPHVSVIGHPTGCLINRRPPYDVDLEAVIAAAARTGTFLEINANPWRLDLDDRHAAQAKAAGVKLVISTDAHSTKGLDVMRCGVLQARRAGLEATDVANTRSLADLRKLIKRR
;
A
#
# COMPACT_ATOMS: atom_id res chain seq x y z
N VAL A 1 -7.03 -22.11 -1.76
CA VAL A 1 -5.71 -21.51 -2.02
C VAL A 1 -5.91 -20.27 -2.84
N THR A 2 -5.51 -19.11 -2.32
CA THR A 2 -5.64 -17.81 -2.99
C THR A 2 -4.42 -17.48 -3.86
N ASN A 3 -4.54 -16.45 -4.71
CA ASN A 3 -3.40 -15.93 -5.47
C ASN A 3 -2.23 -15.55 -4.54
N ALA A 4 -2.53 -14.94 -3.39
CA ALA A 4 -1.51 -14.56 -2.41
C ALA A 4 -0.77 -15.79 -1.84
N ASP A 5 -1.47 -16.88 -1.56
CA ASP A 5 -0.86 -18.12 -1.08
C ASP A 5 0.10 -18.71 -2.12
N ILE A 6 -0.30 -18.72 -3.41
CA ILE A 6 0.51 -19.25 -4.50
C ILE A 6 1.72 -18.34 -4.77
N ALA A 7 1.53 -17.02 -4.76
CA ALA A 7 2.61 -16.06 -4.92
C ALA A 7 3.65 -16.19 -3.79
N ALA A 8 3.21 -16.29 -2.53
CA ALA A 8 4.07 -16.50 -1.38
C ALA A 8 4.85 -17.84 -1.48
N ALA A 9 4.19 -18.93 -1.88
CA ALA A 9 4.85 -20.21 -2.09
C ALA A 9 5.94 -20.13 -3.18
N PHE A 10 5.69 -19.42 -4.27
CA PHE A 10 6.65 -19.26 -5.35
C PHE A 10 7.83 -18.36 -4.97
N GLU A 11 7.59 -17.27 -4.22
CA GLU A 11 8.68 -16.44 -3.69
C GLU A 11 9.56 -17.23 -2.73
N HIS A 12 8.94 -18.04 -1.86
CA HIS A 12 9.64 -18.92 -0.93
C HIS A 12 10.50 -19.97 -1.67
N VAL A 13 9.96 -20.59 -2.71
CA VAL A 13 10.76 -21.49 -3.58
C VAL A 13 11.94 -20.75 -4.20
N ALA A 14 11.74 -19.51 -4.68
CA ALA A 14 12.82 -18.73 -5.28
C ALA A 14 13.95 -18.44 -4.27
N ASP A 15 13.62 -18.08 -3.05
CA ASP A 15 14.59 -17.80 -1.98
C ASP A 15 15.39 -19.05 -1.60
N LEU A 16 14.72 -20.19 -1.47
CA LEU A 16 15.37 -21.47 -1.16
C LEU A 16 16.28 -21.95 -2.29
N LEU A 17 15.84 -21.83 -3.54
CA LEU A 17 16.67 -22.14 -4.72
C LEU A 17 17.89 -21.22 -4.78
N GLU A 18 17.73 -19.93 -4.49
CA GLU A 18 18.86 -18.97 -4.49
C GLU A 18 19.84 -19.28 -3.35
N TYR A 19 19.34 -19.61 -2.15
CA TYR A 19 20.17 -20.06 -1.02
C TYR A 19 20.96 -21.31 -1.38
N ARG A 20 20.33 -22.29 -1.99
CA ARG A 20 20.97 -23.52 -2.44
C ARG A 20 22.02 -23.27 -3.55
N GLY A 21 21.93 -22.14 -4.25
CA GLY A 21 22.82 -21.79 -5.37
C GLY A 21 22.39 -22.38 -6.71
N ASP A 22 21.10 -22.59 -6.87
CA ASP A 22 20.48 -23.12 -8.10
C ASP A 22 20.58 -22.12 -9.27
N ASN A 23 20.16 -22.55 -10.45
CA ASN A 23 20.22 -21.77 -11.68
C ASN A 23 19.48 -20.43 -11.53
N VAL A 24 20.19 -19.32 -11.80
CA VAL A 24 19.66 -17.95 -11.67
C VAL A 24 18.41 -17.72 -12.55
N PHE A 25 18.31 -18.37 -13.70
CA PHE A 25 17.12 -18.25 -14.57
C PHE A 25 15.91 -18.91 -13.94
N ARG A 26 16.11 -20.05 -13.25
CA ARG A 26 15.06 -20.75 -12.52
C ARG A 26 14.55 -19.89 -11.35
N VAL A 27 15.45 -19.33 -10.55
CA VAL A 27 15.10 -18.39 -9.46
C VAL A 27 14.29 -17.21 -9.99
N ARG A 28 14.74 -16.60 -11.09
CA ARG A 28 14.02 -15.48 -11.71
C ARG A 28 12.63 -15.87 -12.22
N ALA A 29 12.48 -17.07 -12.78
CA ALA A 29 11.19 -17.56 -13.27
C ALA A 29 10.16 -17.62 -12.12
N TYR A 30 10.52 -18.19 -10.96
CA TYR A 30 9.63 -18.23 -9.81
C TYR A 30 9.31 -16.82 -9.28
N ARG A 31 10.28 -15.91 -9.17
CA ARG A 31 10.03 -14.53 -8.73
C ARG A 31 9.15 -13.73 -9.69
N ASN A 32 9.33 -13.93 -10.99
CA ASN A 32 8.48 -13.29 -11.99
C ASN A 32 7.06 -13.83 -11.90
N ALA A 33 6.90 -15.16 -11.83
CA ALA A 33 5.61 -15.79 -11.67
C ALA A 33 4.90 -15.34 -10.38
N ALA A 34 5.60 -15.30 -9.24
CA ALA A 34 5.04 -14.79 -7.99
C ALA A 34 4.49 -13.37 -8.14
N ARG A 35 5.23 -12.48 -8.81
CA ARG A 35 4.78 -11.10 -9.07
C ARG A 35 3.58 -11.03 -10.01
N THR A 36 3.58 -11.80 -11.09
CA THR A 36 2.43 -11.87 -12.00
C THR A 36 1.20 -12.32 -11.26
N ILE A 37 1.30 -13.38 -10.45
CA ILE A 37 0.20 -13.93 -9.66
C ILE A 37 -0.29 -12.94 -8.60
N ASP A 38 0.62 -12.30 -7.88
CA ASP A 38 0.31 -11.29 -6.85
C ASP A 38 -0.38 -10.05 -7.45
N GLY A 39 -0.11 -9.73 -8.71
CA GLY A 39 -0.73 -8.63 -9.44
C GLY A 39 -2.07 -8.95 -10.12
N LEU A 40 -2.52 -10.22 -10.13
CA LEU A 40 -3.79 -10.60 -10.77
C LEU A 40 -4.98 -10.09 -9.97
N LEU A 41 -5.93 -9.49 -10.67
CA LEU A 41 -7.20 -8.99 -10.08
C LEU A 41 -8.27 -10.09 -9.99
N GLU A 42 -8.09 -11.19 -10.69
CA GLU A 42 -9.00 -12.35 -10.69
C GLU A 42 -8.31 -13.58 -10.05
N PRO A 43 -9.05 -14.46 -9.38
CA PRO A 43 -8.49 -15.69 -8.83
C PRO A 43 -7.91 -16.60 -9.93
N LEU A 44 -6.74 -17.19 -9.70
CA LEU A 44 -6.17 -18.19 -10.62
C LEU A 44 -7.11 -19.40 -10.84
N ALA A 45 -7.91 -19.73 -9.84
CA ALA A 45 -8.94 -20.76 -9.97
C ALA A 45 -9.99 -20.40 -11.04
N ALA A 46 -10.33 -19.11 -11.19
CA ALA A 46 -11.23 -18.65 -12.24
C ALA A 46 -10.57 -18.70 -13.62
N VAL A 47 -9.31 -18.29 -13.72
CA VAL A 47 -8.52 -18.42 -14.97
C VAL A 47 -8.44 -19.87 -15.42
N ARG A 48 -8.18 -20.81 -14.49
CA ARG A 48 -8.15 -22.25 -14.75
C ARG A 48 -9.50 -22.81 -15.21
N ALA A 49 -10.60 -22.27 -14.67
CA ALA A 49 -11.95 -22.73 -15.01
C ALA A 49 -12.45 -22.23 -16.37
N ASP A 50 -11.81 -21.20 -16.93
CA ASP A 50 -12.17 -20.64 -18.24
C ASP A 50 -11.63 -21.52 -19.37
N SER A 51 -12.54 -22.10 -20.16
CA SER A 51 -12.20 -22.98 -21.28
C SER A 51 -11.51 -22.26 -22.46
N GLN A 52 -11.51 -20.95 -22.48
CA GLN A 52 -10.90 -20.12 -23.54
C GLN A 52 -9.51 -19.59 -23.17
N ARG A 53 -9.04 -19.86 -21.95
CA ARG A 53 -7.78 -19.36 -21.40
C ARG A 53 -6.97 -20.48 -20.79
N ALA A 54 -5.65 -20.33 -20.81
CA ALA A 54 -4.74 -21.22 -20.12
C ALA A 54 -3.89 -20.44 -19.10
N LEU A 55 -3.45 -21.09 -18.03
CA LEU A 55 -2.52 -20.48 -17.07
C LEU A 55 -1.21 -20.03 -17.76
N THR A 56 -0.84 -20.68 -18.85
CA THR A 56 0.33 -20.32 -19.68
C THR A 56 0.14 -19.04 -20.50
N ASP A 57 -1.06 -18.48 -20.58
CA ASP A 57 -1.31 -17.19 -21.23
C ASP A 57 -0.90 -16.01 -20.32
N LEU A 58 -0.68 -16.28 -19.03
CA LEU A 58 -0.19 -15.29 -18.08
C LEU A 58 1.31 -15.03 -18.27
N ASP A 59 1.70 -13.76 -18.23
CA ASP A 59 3.10 -13.36 -18.44
C ASP A 59 4.03 -14.03 -17.43
N GLY A 60 5.09 -14.65 -17.92
CA GLY A 60 6.08 -15.35 -17.10
C GLY A 60 5.64 -16.71 -16.56
N ILE A 61 4.45 -17.22 -16.91
CA ILE A 61 3.96 -18.55 -16.50
C ILE A 61 4.13 -19.55 -17.65
N GLY A 62 5.25 -20.29 -17.64
CA GLY A 62 5.46 -21.43 -18.54
C GLY A 62 4.76 -22.70 -18.05
N SER A 63 4.79 -23.75 -18.89
CA SER A 63 4.09 -25.03 -18.60
C SER A 63 4.48 -25.68 -17.25
N ASP A 64 5.75 -25.60 -16.86
CA ASP A 64 6.24 -26.13 -15.58
C ASP A 64 5.64 -25.39 -14.37
N LEU A 65 5.55 -24.05 -14.45
CA LEU A 65 4.97 -23.22 -13.40
C LEU A 65 3.44 -23.36 -13.37
N ALA A 66 2.79 -23.44 -14.54
CA ALA A 66 1.36 -23.69 -14.64
C ALA A 66 0.97 -25.02 -13.94
N GLN A 67 1.72 -26.09 -14.17
CA GLN A 67 1.47 -27.39 -13.49
C GLN A 67 1.63 -27.29 -11.97
N LYS A 68 2.55 -26.46 -11.48
CA LYS A 68 2.74 -26.22 -10.05
C LYS A 68 1.60 -25.40 -9.45
N ILE A 69 1.09 -24.42 -10.20
CA ILE A 69 -0.11 -23.67 -9.82
C ILE A 69 -1.31 -24.63 -9.71
N GLU A 70 -1.51 -25.48 -10.71
CA GLU A 70 -2.57 -26.52 -10.66
C GLU A 70 -2.44 -27.42 -9.42
N THR A 71 -1.22 -27.88 -9.13
CA THR A 71 -0.95 -28.70 -7.95
C THR A 71 -1.33 -27.97 -6.65
N LEU A 72 -0.96 -26.68 -6.53
CA LEU A 72 -1.33 -25.87 -5.37
C LEU A 72 -2.85 -25.66 -5.27
N LEU A 73 -3.51 -25.36 -6.39
CA LEU A 73 -4.97 -25.19 -6.42
C LEU A 73 -5.72 -26.46 -6.04
N ASP A 74 -5.21 -27.64 -6.42
CA ASP A 74 -5.86 -28.93 -6.17
C ASP A 74 -5.58 -29.49 -4.77
N THR A 75 -4.36 -29.28 -4.26
CA THR A 75 -3.90 -29.98 -3.04
C THR A 75 -3.58 -29.03 -1.88
N GLY A 76 -3.48 -27.73 -2.13
CA GLY A 76 -2.99 -26.76 -1.16
C GLY A 76 -1.49 -26.91 -0.82
N ARG A 77 -0.75 -27.79 -1.50
CA ARG A 77 0.64 -28.14 -1.18
C ARG A 77 1.51 -28.13 -2.43
N LEU A 78 2.77 -27.72 -2.27
CA LEU A 78 3.77 -27.75 -3.33
C LEU A 78 4.90 -28.72 -2.94
N PRO A 79 4.99 -29.92 -3.51
CA PRO A 79 6.00 -30.91 -3.15
C PRO A 79 7.44 -30.39 -3.24
N LEU A 80 7.73 -29.57 -4.24
CA LEU A 80 9.05 -28.93 -4.39
C LEU A 80 9.39 -28.01 -3.20
N LEU A 81 8.42 -27.25 -2.70
CA LEU A 81 8.63 -26.37 -1.53
C LEU A 81 8.94 -27.21 -0.29
N GLU A 82 8.16 -28.27 -0.06
CA GLU A 82 8.38 -29.18 1.08
C GLU A 82 9.74 -29.91 1.02
N GLU A 83 10.22 -30.22 -0.18
CA GLU A 83 11.55 -30.79 -0.39
C GLU A 83 12.64 -29.77 0.00
N LEU A 84 12.54 -28.54 -0.52
CA LEU A 84 13.49 -27.46 -0.25
C LEU A 84 13.52 -27.07 1.24
N GLU A 85 12.37 -27.00 1.90
CA GLU A 85 12.28 -26.69 3.34
C GLU A 85 12.94 -27.75 4.23
N ARG A 86 12.94 -29.02 3.80
CA ARG A 86 13.65 -30.08 4.52
C ARG A 86 15.18 -29.99 4.38
N GLU A 87 15.66 -29.41 3.29
CA GLU A 87 17.08 -29.25 3.02
C GLU A 87 17.69 -28.00 3.68
N VAL A 88 16.88 -26.98 3.97
CA VAL A 88 17.33 -25.68 4.46
C VAL A 88 16.94 -25.49 5.92
N PRO A 89 17.90 -25.15 6.84
CA PRO A 89 17.59 -24.88 8.23
C PRO A 89 16.61 -23.73 8.40
N ALA A 90 15.64 -23.84 9.29
CA ALA A 90 14.63 -22.80 9.56
C ALA A 90 15.24 -21.43 9.92
N ALA A 91 16.37 -21.44 10.63
CA ALA A 91 17.10 -20.23 10.99
C ALA A 91 17.57 -19.37 9.80
N VAL A 92 17.72 -19.97 8.62
CA VAL A 92 18.13 -19.26 7.39
C VAL A 92 17.10 -18.22 7.00
N PHE A 93 15.81 -18.48 7.23
CA PHE A 93 14.73 -17.53 6.92
C PHE A 93 14.81 -16.27 7.78
N ASP A 94 15.10 -16.42 9.07
CA ASP A 94 15.24 -15.26 9.95
C ASP A 94 16.46 -14.41 9.57
N LEU A 95 17.54 -15.05 9.13
CA LEU A 95 18.73 -14.36 8.64
C LEU A 95 18.47 -13.60 7.33
N MET A 96 17.65 -14.15 6.43
CA MET A 96 17.27 -13.49 5.17
C MET A 96 16.38 -12.25 5.39
N ARG A 97 15.73 -12.13 6.54
CA ARG A 97 14.96 -10.93 6.90
C ARG A 97 15.85 -9.72 7.23
N VAL A 98 17.14 -9.91 7.46
CA VAL A 98 18.05 -8.79 7.71
C VAL A 98 18.27 -8.01 6.41
N PRO A 99 17.91 -6.71 6.33
CA PRO A 99 18.12 -5.90 5.16
C PRO A 99 19.58 -5.95 4.67
N GLY A 100 19.76 -6.21 3.38
CA GLY A 100 21.10 -6.37 2.78
C GLY A 100 21.70 -7.77 2.87
N LEU A 101 21.04 -8.71 3.55
CA LEU A 101 21.38 -10.14 3.58
C LEU A 101 20.39 -10.94 2.70
N GLY A 102 20.67 -10.99 1.40
CA GLY A 102 19.95 -11.91 0.52
C GLY A 102 20.43 -13.36 0.68
N PRO A 103 19.72 -14.35 0.10
CA PRO A 103 19.98 -15.78 0.25
C PRO A 103 21.45 -16.19 0.07
N LYS A 104 22.14 -15.64 -0.94
CA LYS A 104 23.56 -15.91 -1.20
C LYS A 104 24.50 -15.45 -0.06
N LYS A 105 24.23 -14.26 0.49
CA LYS A 105 25.03 -13.73 1.60
C LYS A 105 24.79 -14.53 2.87
N VAL A 106 23.53 -14.90 3.13
CA VAL A 106 23.17 -15.77 4.26
C VAL A 106 23.88 -17.11 4.14
N LYS A 107 23.89 -17.73 2.95
CA LYS A 107 24.64 -18.97 2.71
C LYS A 107 26.13 -18.83 3.07
N ILE A 108 26.77 -17.76 2.61
CA ILE A 108 28.19 -17.52 2.92
C ILE A 108 28.41 -17.39 4.44
N LEU A 109 27.53 -16.70 5.16
CA LEU A 109 27.61 -16.53 6.62
C LEU A 109 27.43 -17.86 7.36
N VAL A 110 26.45 -18.65 6.95
CA VAL A 110 26.20 -19.99 7.51
C VAL A 110 27.39 -20.92 7.24
N ASP A 111 27.84 -21.01 6.00
CA ASP A 111 28.94 -21.90 5.59
C ASP A 111 30.30 -21.50 6.20
N SER A 112 30.56 -20.18 6.35
CA SER A 112 31.87 -19.68 6.81
C SER A 112 31.97 -19.54 8.32
N LEU A 113 30.91 -19.19 9.02
CA LEU A 113 30.90 -18.87 10.45
C LEU A 113 29.98 -19.78 11.30
N GLY A 114 29.21 -20.67 10.66
CA GLY A 114 28.26 -21.54 11.35
C GLY A 114 27.10 -20.75 11.99
N ILE A 115 26.71 -19.62 11.40
CA ILE A 115 25.64 -18.77 11.94
C ILE A 115 24.30 -19.46 11.74
N ASP A 116 23.63 -19.74 12.84
CA ASP A 116 22.36 -20.48 12.90
C ASP A 116 21.20 -19.66 13.52
N SER A 117 21.41 -18.38 13.81
CA SER A 117 20.41 -17.52 14.43
C SER A 117 20.77 -16.04 14.30
N LEU A 118 19.76 -15.15 14.43
CA LEU A 118 19.98 -13.70 14.53
C LEU A 118 20.89 -13.31 15.70
N ALA A 119 20.83 -14.04 16.82
CA ALA A 119 21.68 -13.80 17.96
C ALA A 119 23.14 -14.15 17.66
N ALA A 120 23.38 -15.29 16.99
CA ALA A 120 24.73 -15.68 16.56
C ALA A 120 25.31 -14.70 15.53
N LEU A 121 24.48 -14.20 14.62
CA LEU A 121 24.87 -13.16 13.66
C LEU A 121 25.26 -11.85 14.36
N GLU A 122 24.45 -11.40 15.32
CA GLU A 122 24.72 -10.18 16.10
C GLU A 122 26.05 -10.28 16.84
N GLU A 123 26.29 -11.40 17.50
CA GLU A 123 27.54 -11.64 18.22
C GLU A 123 28.75 -11.71 17.28
N ALA A 124 28.59 -12.35 16.10
CA ALA A 124 29.66 -12.40 15.10
C ALA A 124 30.01 -11.01 14.55
N CYS A 125 29.02 -10.14 14.36
CA CYS A 125 29.25 -8.75 13.95
C CYS A 125 29.94 -7.93 15.07
N LYS A 126 29.50 -8.06 16.33
CA LYS A 126 30.13 -7.38 17.48
C LYS A 126 31.61 -7.78 17.66
N GLN A 127 31.95 -9.01 17.31
CA GLN A 127 33.30 -9.54 17.35
C GLN A 127 34.14 -9.22 16.11
N GLY A 128 33.59 -8.52 15.09
CA GLY A 128 34.30 -8.18 13.85
C GLY A 128 34.59 -9.39 12.96
N ARG A 129 33.88 -10.52 13.14
CA ARG A 129 34.12 -11.77 12.38
C ARG A 129 33.52 -11.74 10.98
N VAL A 130 32.44 -11.00 10.79
CA VAL A 130 31.74 -10.92 9.50
C VAL A 130 32.56 -10.14 8.48
N GLN A 131 33.21 -9.02 8.88
CA GLN A 131 34.04 -8.21 7.99
C GLN A 131 35.26 -8.96 7.43
N SER A 132 35.70 -10.04 8.09
CA SER A 132 36.82 -10.85 7.63
C SER A 132 36.48 -11.79 6.46
N ILE A 133 35.17 -11.96 6.16
CA ILE A 133 34.70 -12.82 5.08
C ILE A 133 34.79 -12.09 3.73
N LYS A 134 35.26 -12.76 2.71
CA LYS A 134 35.30 -12.21 1.34
C LYS A 134 33.89 -11.82 0.86
N GLY A 135 33.74 -10.54 0.51
CA GLY A 135 32.43 -9.96 0.11
C GLY A 135 31.68 -9.25 1.22
N PHE A 136 32.22 -9.26 2.44
CA PHE A 136 31.72 -8.48 3.58
C PHE A 136 32.84 -7.55 4.06
N GLY A 137 32.64 -6.26 3.98
CA GLY A 137 33.59 -5.28 4.55
C GLY A 137 33.07 -4.72 5.86
N ALA A 138 33.90 -3.92 6.57
CA ALA A 138 33.52 -3.27 7.82
C ALA A 138 32.21 -2.46 7.70
N LYS A 139 31.96 -1.79 6.56
CA LYS A 139 30.70 -1.10 6.31
C LYS A 139 29.50 -2.05 6.20
N THR A 140 29.69 -3.22 5.61
CA THR A 140 28.63 -4.24 5.49
C THR A 140 28.34 -4.85 6.86
N GLU A 141 29.34 -5.16 7.65
CA GLU A 141 29.18 -5.68 9.02
C GLU A 141 28.44 -4.67 9.91
N ALA A 142 28.84 -3.40 9.88
CA ALA A 142 28.16 -2.33 10.62
C ALA A 142 26.69 -2.19 10.20
N ALA A 143 26.41 -2.24 8.88
CA ALA A 143 25.05 -2.20 8.36
C ALA A 143 24.22 -3.43 8.77
N ILE A 144 24.79 -4.63 8.78
CA ILE A 144 24.14 -5.84 9.29
C ILE A 144 23.79 -5.67 10.76
N LEU A 145 24.74 -5.22 11.59
CA LEU A 145 24.52 -5.02 13.02
C LEU A 145 23.42 -4.01 13.31
N GLU A 146 23.39 -2.92 12.55
CA GLU A 146 22.32 -1.91 12.61
C GLU A 146 20.97 -2.52 12.21
N ASN A 147 20.97 -3.38 11.20
CA ASN A 147 19.76 -3.92 10.57
C ASN A 147 19.24 -5.23 11.21
N ILE A 148 19.96 -5.87 12.12
CA ILE A 148 19.45 -7.08 12.84
C ILE A 148 18.14 -6.77 13.59
N GLY A 149 17.99 -5.54 14.10
CA GLY A 149 16.75 -5.08 14.70
C GLY A 149 15.53 -5.16 13.78
N PHE A 150 15.71 -4.97 12.47
CA PHE A 150 14.65 -5.08 11.46
C PHE A 150 14.23 -6.53 11.20
N ALA A 151 15.16 -7.48 11.30
CA ALA A 151 14.84 -8.90 11.16
C ALA A 151 13.99 -9.44 12.33
N ARG A 152 14.14 -8.83 13.51
CA ARG A 152 13.29 -9.11 14.68
C ARG A 152 11.94 -8.42 14.61
N ASP A 153 11.86 -7.33 13.88
CA ASP A 153 10.67 -6.51 13.67
C ASP A 153 10.78 -5.88 12.27
N PRO A 154 10.23 -6.53 11.23
CA PRO A 154 10.36 -6.11 9.83
C PRO A 154 9.86 -4.68 9.56
N ASP A 155 8.94 -4.20 10.40
CA ASP A 155 8.34 -2.88 10.29
C ASP A 155 9.11 -1.81 11.08
N ARG A 156 10.11 -2.22 11.86
CA ARG A 156 10.94 -1.31 12.64
C ARG A 156 11.82 -0.46 11.74
N GLY A 157 11.50 0.83 11.67
CA GLY A 157 12.26 1.83 10.92
C GLY A 157 11.58 2.29 9.63
N ARG A 158 10.46 1.70 9.23
CA ARG A 158 9.63 2.29 8.19
C ARG A 158 8.62 3.26 8.80
N MET A 159 8.59 4.47 8.26
CA MET A 159 7.68 5.52 8.71
C MET A 159 6.34 5.39 7.99
N LEU A 160 5.23 5.59 8.69
CA LEU A 160 3.93 5.69 8.03
C LEU A 160 3.95 6.79 6.98
N TRP A 161 3.24 6.59 5.87
CA TRP A 161 3.18 7.58 4.79
C TRP A 161 2.80 8.98 5.30
N ASN A 162 1.80 9.07 6.16
CA ASN A 162 1.33 10.36 6.70
C ASN A 162 2.40 11.09 7.53
N ASP A 163 3.18 10.37 8.33
CA ASP A 163 4.29 10.95 9.10
C ASP A 163 5.43 11.40 8.18
N ALA A 164 5.75 10.57 7.17
CA ALA A 164 6.79 10.87 6.19
C ALA A 164 6.44 12.08 5.31
N ASP A 165 5.15 12.23 4.97
CA ASP A 165 4.62 13.36 4.21
C ASP A 165 4.78 14.69 4.98
N VAL A 166 4.50 14.69 6.29
CA VAL A 166 4.73 15.87 7.16
C VAL A 166 6.21 16.27 7.17
N VAL A 167 7.11 15.28 7.31
CA VAL A 167 8.57 15.53 7.27
C VAL A 167 8.97 16.08 5.89
N ALA A 168 8.46 15.48 4.83
CA ALA A 168 8.75 15.90 3.46
C ALA A 168 8.29 17.32 3.17
N GLU A 169 7.08 17.71 3.55
CA GLU A 169 6.55 19.06 3.34
C GLU A 169 7.35 20.11 4.13
N THR A 170 7.77 19.79 5.37
CA THR A 170 8.64 20.69 6.16
C THR A 170 9.98 20.92 5.46
N LEU A 171 10.59 19.84 4.96
CA LEU A 171 11.85 19.93 4.22
C LEU A 171 11.67 20.66 2.87
N LEU A 172 10.61 20.35 2.13
CA LEU A 172 10.33 21.02 0.86
C LEU A 172 10.11 22.52 1.04
N ALA A 173 9.43 22.95 2.10
CA ALA A 173 9.27 24.36 2.44
C ALA A 173 10.64 25.03 2.71
N TRP A 174 11.51 24.34 3.47
CA TRP A 174 12.89 24.78 3.71
C TRP A 174 13.70 24.92 2.41
N MET A 175 13.60 23.94 1.52
CA MET A 175 14.32 23.95 0.25
C MET A 175 13.80 25.03 -0.71
N ARG A 176 12.47 25.16 -0.84
CA ARG A 176 11.83 26.18 -1.70
C ARG A 176 12.14 27.62 -1.28
N ALA A 177 12.50 27.86 -0.02
CA ALA A 177 12.96 29.15 0.46
C ALA A 177 14.38 29.53 -0.01
N CYS A 178 15.12 28.62 -0.64
CA CYS A 178 16.42 28.87 -1.22
C CYS A 178 16.28 29.49 -2.64
N PRO A 179 16.84 30.69 -2.93
CA PRO A 179 16.72 31.29 -4.26
C PRO A 179 17.35 30.50 -5.40
N ALA A 180 18.28 29.59 -5.08
CA ALA A 180 18.90 28.69 -6.07
C ALA A 180 17.99 27.53 -6.49
N VAL A 181 16.89 27.26 -5.76
CA VAL A 181 15.93 26.20 -6.06
C VAL A 181 14.84 26.75 -6.97
N ARG A 182 14.71 26.20 -8.19
CA ARG A 182 13.61 26.54 -9.10
C ARG A 182 12.35 25.78 -8.76
N GLN A 183 12.49 24.48 -8.53
CA GLN A 183 11.42 23.62 -8.01
C GLN A 183 12.00 22.47 -7.19
N ALA A 184 11.21 22.00 -6.22
CA ALA A 184 11.53 20.87 -5.37
C ALA A 184 10.28 20.01 -5.15
N THR A 185 10.44 18.70 -5.24
CA THR A 185 9.36 17.73 -5.08
C THR A 185 9.86 16.43 -4.48
N THR A 186 8.95 15.64 -3.92
CA THR A 186 9.21 14.27 -3.51
C THR A 186 9.22 13.32 -4.72
N ALA A 187 9.92 12.20 -4.56
CA ALA A 187 9.91 11.07 -5.48
C ALA A 187 9.73 9.76 -4.68
N GLY A 188 10.18 8.65 -5.22
CA GLY A 188 10.21 7.36 -4.52
C GLY A 188 8.84 6.84 -4.08
N SER A 189 8.89 6.04 -3.03
CA SER A 189 7.70 5.39 -2.47
C SER A 189 6.71 6.36 -1.84
N LEU A 190 7.18 7.50 -1.31
CA LEU A 190 6.30 8.55 -0.77
C LEU A 190 5.40 9.12 -1.87
N ARG A 191 5.97 9.49 -3.02
CA ARG A 191 5.20 10.05 -4.14
C ARG A 191 4.23 9.04 -4.74
N ARG A 192 4.55 7.74 -4.69
CA ARG A 192 3.62 6.68 -5.10
C ARG A 192 2.54 6.37 -4.05
N GLY A 193 2.59 7.01 -2.89
CA GLY A 193 1.60 6.81 -1.83
C GLY A 193 1.68 5.44 -1.14
N ARG A 194 2.88 4.84 -1.01
CA ARG A 194 3.04 3.56 -0.29
C ARG A 194 2.69 3.74 1.19
N ASP A 195 2.04 2.76 1.79
CA ASP A 195 1.57 2.77 3.19
C ASP A 195 2.67 3.16 4.18
N THR A 196 3.90 2.71 3.88
CA THR A 196 5.10 3.03 4.65
C THR A 196 6.26 3.45 3.75
N VAL A 197 7.14 4.26 4.29
CA VAL A 197 8.30 4.83 3.61
C VAL A 197 9.57 4.44 4.36
N GLY A 198 10.56 3.87 3.66
CA GLY A 198 11.86 3.50 4.23
C GLY A 198 12.87 4.65 4.18
N ASP A 199 12.80 5.43 3.11
CA ASP A 199 13.63 6.59 2.84
C ASP A 199 12.82 7.65 2.10
N LEU A 200 13.23 8.91 2.16
CA LEU A 200 12.65 9.99 1.38
C LEU A 200 13.57 10.35 0.21
N ASP A 201 13.03 10.32 -0.99
CA ASP A 201 13.70 10.84 -2.18
C ASP A 201 13.19 12.24 -2.48
N ILE A 202 14.10 13.22 -2.48
CA ILE A 202 13.84 14.62 -2.83
C ILE A 202 14.58 14.94 -4.13
N LEU A 203 13.84 15.51 -5.08
CA LEU A 203 14.40 15.98 -6.36
C LEU A 203 14.27 17.49 -6.43
N VAL A 204 15.37 18.14 -6.80
CA VAL A 204 15.45 19.60 -6.95
C VAL A 204 15.97 19.96 -8.33
N GLU A 205 15.33 20.95 -8.97
CA GLU A 205 15.84 21.62 -10.18
C GLU A 205 16.69 22.82 -9.79
N SER A 206 17.97 22.81 -10.18
CA SER A 206 18.87 23.93 -9.97
C SER A 206 20.11 23.82 -10.87
N ASP A 207 20.66 24.99 -11.24
CA ASP A 207 22.00 25.11 -11.86
C ASP A 207 23.11 25.36 -10.82
N ALA A 208 22.75 25.53 -9.55
CA ALA A 208 23.68 25.81 -8.44
C ALA A 208 23.69 24.64 -7.43
N ALA A 209 24.08 23.44 -7.89
CA ALA A 209 23.97 22.21 -7.10
C ALA A 209 24.66 22.32 -5.73
N VAL A 210 25.87 22.87 -5.65
CA VAL A 210 26.62 23.01 -4.39
C VAL A 210 25.81 23.82 -3.37
N THR A 211 25.28 24.99 -3.76
CA THR A 211 24.46 25.82 -2.87
C THR A 211 23.23 25.10 -2.35
N VAL A 212 22.59 24.28 -3.21
CA VAL A 212 21.40 23.51 -2.86
C VAL A 212 21.77 22.36 -1.91
N MET A 213 22.91 21.66 -2.15
CA MET A 213 23.40 20.60 -1.27
C MET A 213 23.76 21.13 0.12
N ASP A 214 24.45 22.28 0.20
CA ASP A 214 24.77 22.93 1.47
C ASP A 214 23.50 23.38 2.22
N ARG A 215 22.51 23.92 1.49
CA ARG A 215 21.20 24.25 2.06
C ARG A 215 20.51 23.04 2.66
N PHE A 216 20.56 21.90 1.98
CA PHE A 216 19.95 20.67 2.41
C PHE A 216 20.60 20.10 3.68
N VAL A 217 21.93 20.05 3.72
CA VAL A 217 22.67 19.63 4.92
C VAL A 217 22.39 20.56 6.11
N GLY A 218 22.21 21.85 5.85
CA GLY A 218 21.85 22.86 6.87
C GLY A 218 20.40 22.84 7.33
N TRP A 219 19.59 21.87 6.94
CA TRP A 219 18.22 21.76 7.43
C TRP A 219 18.22 21.53 8.96
N PRO A 220 17.43 22.31 9.75
CA PRO A 220 17.50 22.28 11.22
C PRO A 220 17.21 20.91 11.86
N GLU A 221 16.47 20.04 11.15
CA GLU A 221 16.13 18.71 11.65
C GLU A 221 17.11 17.61 11.18
N THR A 222 18.24 18.00 10.55
CA THR A 222 19.30 17.07 10.19
C THR A 222 20.02 16.58 11.44
N SER A 223 19.99 15.26 11.70
CA SER A 223 20.74 14.66 12.81
C SER A 223 22.15 14.21 12.41
N ASP A 224 22.30 13.70 11.18
CA ASP A 224 23.58 13.21 10.64
C ASP A 224 23.67 13.45 9.14
N VAL A 225 24.90 13.65 8.63
CA VAL A 225 25.21 13.71 7.21
C VAL A 225 25.85 12.39 6.79
N LEU A 226 25.14 11.60 5.99
CA LEU A 226 25.58 10.28 5.53
C LEU A 226 26.46 10.35 4.29
N LEU A 227 26.13 11.27 3.39
CA LEU A 227 26.84 11.54 2.14
C LEU A 227 26.66 13.01 1.77
N HIS A 228 27.74 13.67 1.38
CA HIS A 228 27.73 15.01 0.80
C HIS A 228 28.50 15.00 -0.52
N GLY A 229 27.79 14.94 -1.64
CA GLY A 229 28.35 14.86 -2.98
C GLY A 229 27.83 15.96 -3.89
N GLU A 230 28.38 16.05 -5.09
CA GLU A 230 28.02 17.10 -6.07
C GLU A 230 26.63 16.88 -6.71
N THR A 231 26.19 15.62 -6.88
CA THR A 231 24.92 15.27 -7.54
C THR A 231 23.94 14.57 -6.62
N LYS A 232 24.42 14.03 -5.48
CA LYS A 232 23.63 13.36 -4.46
C LYS A 232 24.15 13.70 -3.07
N THR A 233 23.25 14.03 -2.18
CA THR A 233 23.50 14.19 -0.74
C THR A 233 22.48 13.39 0.04
N SER A 234 22.91 12.75 1.14
CA SER A 234 22.05 11.95 2.01
C SER A 234 22.23 12.38 3.45
N ILE A 235 21.13 12.57 4.16
CA ILE A 235 21.10 12.95 5.58
C ILE A 235 20.22 11.99 6.36
N ARG A 236 20.31 12.02 7.69
CA ARG A 236 19.31 11.48 8.60
C ARG A 236 18.48 12.63 9.16
N GLY A 237 17.17 12.53 9.02
CA GLY A 237 16.18 13.45 9.56
C GLY A 237 15.49 12.91 10.81
N PRO A 238 14.27 13.40 11.11
CA PRO A 238 13.44 12.94 12.23
C PRO A 238 13.25 11.43 12.27
N LYS A 239 13.21 10.85 13.48
CA LYS A 239 13.07 9.40 13.71
C LYS A 239 14.13 8.57 12.96
N LYS A 240 15.30 9.16 12.66
CA LYS A 240 16.40 8.54 11.90
C LYS A 240 16.07 8.18 10.46
N LEU A 241 15.02 8.77 9.88
CA LEU A 241 14.66 8.58 8.48
C LEU A 241 15.80 9.03 7.59
N GLN A 242 16.24 8.18 6.66
CA GLN A 242 17.18 8.57 5.63
C GLN A 242 16.46 9.46 4.60
N ILE A 243 17.11 10.54 4.20
CA ILE A 243 16.58 11.45 3.19
C ILE A 243 17.68 11.67 2.15
N ASP A 244 17.35 11.36 0.92
CA ASP A 244 18.23 11.48 -0.25
C ASP A 244 17.81 12.65 -1.10
N LEU A 245 18.72 13.60 -1.33
CA LEU A 245 18.54 14.70 -2.25
C LEU A 245 19.31 14.46 -3.54
N ARG A 246 18.64 14.73 -4.66
CA ARG A 246 19.27 14.85 -5.98
C ARG A 246 18.98 16.21 -6.58
N VAL A 247 20.02 16.81 -7.19
CA VAL A 247 19.92 18.07 -7.92
C VAL A 247 20.17 17.77 -9.39
N VAL A 248 19.26 18.23 -10.24
CA VAL A 248 19.33 18.03 -11.69
C VAL A 248 19.03 19.35 -12.42
N PRO A 249 19.54 19.53 -13.64
CA PRO A 249 19.20 20.68 -14.47
C PRO A 249 17.79 20.54 -15.06
N ALA A 250 17.23 21.66 -15.53
CA ALA A 250 15.86 21.76 -16.03
C ALA A 250 15.53 20.76 -17.16
N GLU A 251 16.48 20.52 -18.06
CA GLU A 251 16.30 19.59 -19.20
C GLU A 251 16.11 18.14 -18.80
N SER A 252 16.59 17.76 -17.61
CA SER A 252 16.52 16.39 -17.09
C SER A 252 15.48 16.19 -15.99
N PHE A 253 14.84 17.27 -15.52
CA PHE A 253 14.01 17.20 -14.31
C PHE A 253 12.85 16.20 -14.42
N GLY A 254 12.13 16.19 -15.55
CA GLY A 254 11.02 15.26 -15.77
C GLY A 254 11.46 13.80 -15.87
N ALA A 255 12.59 13.54 -16.55
CA ALA A 255 13.16 12.20 -16.64
C ALA A 255 13.66 11.69 -15.29
N ALA A 256 14.36 12.54 -14.54
CA ALA A 256 14.78 12.22 -13.17
C ALA A 256 13.57 11.97 -12.26
N LEU A 257 12.54 12.81 -12.34
CA LEU A 257 11.33 12.63 -11.54
C LEU A 257 10.62 11.33 -11.86
N GLN A 258 10.49 10.97 -13.14
CA GLN A 258 9.94 9.68 -13.56
C GLN A 258 10.80 8.52 -13.03
N TYR A 259 12.13 8.60 -13.21
CA TYR A 259 13.07 7.54 -12.83
C TYR A 259 13.08 7.30 -11.31
N PHE A 260 13.24 8.36 -10.51
CA PHE A 260 13.31 8.26 -9.04
C PHE A 260 11.94 8.04 -8.39
N THR A 261 10.83 8.40 -9.03
CA THR A 261 9.50 7.97 -8.58
C THR A 261 9.34 6.46 -8.65
N GLY A 262 9.86 5.80 -9.69
CA GLY A 262 9.75 4.35 -9.86
C GLY A 262 8.30 3.94 -10.22
N SER A 263 7.87 2.73 -9.83
CA SER A 263 8.66 1.69 -9.14
C SER A 263 9.80 1.14 -10.00
N LYS A 264 10.62 0.27 -9.42
CA LYS A 264 11.67 -0.43 -10.20
C LYS A 264 11.06 -1.24 -11.34
N GLU A 265 9.98 -1.93 -11.07
CA GLU A 265 9.23 -2.76 -12.00
C GLU A 265 8.63 -1.91 -13.12
N HIS A 266 7.98 -0.79 -12.77
CA HIS A 266 7.49 0.20 -13.73
C HIS A 266 8.62 0.71 -14.64
N ASN A 267 9.75 1.09 -14.06
CA ASN A 267 10.91 1.56 -14.82
C ASN A 267 11.50 0.49 -15.77
N VAL A 268 11.48 -0.77 -15.36
CA VAL A 268 11.94 -1.88 -16.23
C VAL A 268 11.03 -2.03 -17.45
N ARG A 269 9.71 -2.03 -17.24
CA ARG A 269 8.71 -2.12 -18.31
C ARG A 269 8.77 -0.90 -19.25
N LEU A 270 8.83 0.30 -18.67
CA LEU A 270 8.91 1.55 -19.45
C LEU A 270 10.19 1.62 -20.30
N ARG A 271 11.33 1.18 -19.77
CA ARG A 271 12.59 1.07 -20.55
C ARG A 271 12.53 -0.04 -21.61
N GLY A 272 11.81 -1.12 -21.36
CA GLY A 272 11.51 -2.14 -22.37
C GLY A 272 10.79 -1.51 -23.56
N ARG A 273 9.69 -0.83 -23.28
CA ARG A 273 8.90 -0.11 -24.28
C ARG A 273 9.72 0.96 -25.04
N ALA A 274 10.57 1.72 -24.35
CA ALA A 274 11.45 2.69 -25.02
C ALA A 274 12.33 2.00 -26.05
N ARG A 275 12.92 0.84 -25.75
CA ARG A 275 13.72 0.06 -26.69
C ARG A 275 12.93 -0.42 -27.91
N ASP A 276 11.69 -0.83 -27.71
CA ASP A 276 10.81 -1.24 -28.81
C ASP A 276 10.50 -0.06 -29.77
N HIS A 277 10.64 1.18 -29.27
CA HIS A 277 10.51 2.42 -30.07
C HIS A 277 11.87 2.97 -30.56
N GLY A 278 12.96 2.19 -30.47
CA GLY A 278 14.32 2.64 -30.87
C GLY A 278 14.91 3.70 -29.96
N LEU A 279 14.46 3.74 -28.68
CA LEU A 279 14.85 4.73 -27.69
C LEU A 279 15.52 4.08 -26.47
N THR A 280 16.27 4.85 -25.71
CA THR A 280 16.73 4.51 -24.36
C THR A 280 16.33 5.57 -23.37
N LEU A 281 15.99 5.16 -22.14
CA LEU A 281 15.51 6.03 -21.06
C LEU A 281 16.36 5.84 -19.81
N ASN A 282 16.81 6.95 -19.25
CA ASN A 282 17.48 7.01 -17.96
C ASN A 282 17.07 8.31 -17.20
N GLU A 283 17.70 8.58 -16.05
CA GLU A 283 17.43 9.75 -15.22
C GLU A 283 17.77 11.09 -15.87
N TYR A 284 18.52 11.09 -16.98
CA TYR A 284 18.90 12.33 -17.71
C TYR A 284 17.99 12.63 -18.88
N GLY A 285 17.22 11.65 -19.38
CA GLY A 285 16.33 11.87 -20.52
C GLY A 285 15.98 10.61 -21.27
N VAL A 286 15.23 10.83 -22.36
CA VAL A 286 14.98 9.87 -23.43
C VAL A 286 15.90 10.20 -24.59
N PHE A 287 16.59 9.20 -25.12
CA PHE A 287 17.60 9.38 -26.19
C PHE A 287 17.34 8.37 -27.30
N MET A 288 17.84 8.67 -28.50
CA MET A 288 17.88 7.69 -29.58
C MET A 288 18.85 6.55 -29.24
N LEU A 289 18.46 5.31 -29.54
CA LEU A 289 19.37 4.17 -29.47
C LEU A 289 20.44 4.25 -30.57
N ASP A 290 21.69 3.96 -30.22
CA ASP A 290 22.73 3.77 -31.22
C ASP A 290 22.60 2.36 -31.83
N ALA A 291 22.22 2.30 -33.11
CA ALA A 291 22.07 1.04 -33.84
C ALA A 291 23.40 0.25 -34.01
N ALA A 292 24.54 0.87 -33.69
CA ALA A 292 25.86 0.26 -33.75
C ALA A 292 26.32 -0.42 -32.43
N SER A 293 25.54 -0.32 -31.34
CA SER A 293 25.89 -0.99 -30.08
C SER A 293 25.46 -2.46 -30.12
N ASP A 294 26.46 -3.35 -30.28
CA ASP A 294 26.29 -4.81 -30.18
C ASP A 294 25.51 -5.22 -28.92
N SER A 295 24.50 -6.06 -29.11
CA SER A 295 23.65 -6.62 -28.06
C SER A 295 24.40 -7.51 -27.03
N ASN A 296 25.70 -7.69 -27.16
CA ASN A 296 26.56 -8.51 -26.32
C ASN A 296 27.55 -7.75 -25.43
N ALA A 297 27.55 -6.42 -25.44
CA ALA A 297 28.42 -5.67 -24.54
C ALA A 297 27.80 -5.61 -23.12
N SER A 298 28.61 -5.91 -22.11
CA SER A 298 28.30 -5.76 -20.68
C SER A 298 28.04 -4.29 -20.25
N VAL A 299 28.10 -3.36 -21.17
CA VAL A 299 27.73 -1.94 -21.05
C VAL A 299 26.36 -1.79 -21.72
N GLY A 300 25.35 -1.33 -20.97
CA GLY A 300 24.00 -1.12 -21.51
C GLY A 300 23.97 -0.19 -22.73
N PRO A 301 22.85 -0.14 -23.47
CA PRO A 301 22.74 0.58 -24.73
C PRO A 301 23.15 2.05 -24.56
N THR A 302 24.10 2.50 -25.37
CA THR A 302 24.63 3.86 -25.31
C THR A 302 23.65 4.85 -25.94
N ALA A 303 23.43 5.96 -25.23
CA ALA A 303 22.64 7.07 -25.72
C ALA A 303 23.37 7.83 -26.82
N LYS A 304 22.68 8.22 -27.91
CA LYS A 304 23.24 8.99 -29.01
C LYS A 304 22.54 10.32 -29.16
N GLY A 305 23.33 11.40 -29.21
CA GLY A 305 22.84 12.75 -29.46
C GLY A 305 22.16 13.41 -28.25
N PRO A 306 21.49 14.54 -28.45
CA PRO A 306 20.75 15.23 -27.41
C PRO A 306 19.50 14.44 -26.99
N ALA A 307 19.02 14.69 -25.76
CA ALA A 307 17.78 14.12 -25.29
C ALA A 307 16.58 14.55 -26.16
N VAL A 308 15.76 13.60 -26.57
CA VAL A 308 14.51 13.88 -27.30
C VAL A 308 13.37 14.28 -26.36
N ALA A 309 13.45 13.89 -25.08
CA ALA A 309 12.55 14.29 -24.02
C ALA A 309 13.25 14.18 -22.66
N GLY A 310 12.80 14.93 -21.66
CA GLY A 310 13.41 14.88 -20.32
C GLY A 310 12.95 15.98 -19.39
N ARG A 311 12.43 17.09 -19.93
CA ARG A 311 12.09 18.27 -19.15
C ARG A 311 10.87 18.08 -18.25
N THR A 312 9.86 17.37 -18.74
CA THR A 312 8.65 17.03 -17.99
C THR A 312 8.35 15.53 -18.05
N GLU A 313 7.67 14.98 -17.04
CA GLU A 313 7.23 13.58 -17.10
C GLU A 313 6.28 13.30 -18.28
N PRO A 314 5.28 14.17 -18.57
CA PRO A 314 4.44 13.99 -19.75
C PRO A 314 5.24 13.84 -21.05
N ASP A 315 6.31 14.62 -21.26
CA ASP A 315 7.16 14.51 -22.45
C ASP A 315 7.88 13.15 -22.50
N VAL A 316 8.34 12.64 -21.35
CA VAL A 316 8.98 11.33 -21.23
C VAL A 316 8.02 10.21 -21.65
N TYR A 317 6.79 10.23 -21.15
CA TYR A 317 5.78 9.24 -21.53
C TYR A 317 5.35 9.39 -22.99
N ALA A 318 5.15 10.62 -23.47
CA ALA A 318 4.79 10.87 -24.87
C ALA A 318 5.84 10.37 -25.85
N ALA A 319 7.14 10.49 -25.52
CA ALA A 319 8.24 10.00 -26.35
C ALA A 319 8.17 8.47 -26.59
N VAL A 320 7.60 7.72 -25.64
CA VAL A 320 7.39 6.26 -25.76
C VAL A 320 5.95 5.88 -26.13
N GLY A 321 5.16 6.86 -26.64
CA GLY A 321 3.80 6.66 -27.12
C GLY A 321 2.78 6.36 -26.03
N LEU A 322 2.93 6.95 -24.84
CA LEU A 322 2.01 6.80 -23.70
C LEU A 322 1.50 8.14 -23.19
N PRO A 323 0.28 8.23 -22.67
CA PRO A 323 -0.12 9.32 -21.80
C PRO A 323 0.66 9.25 -20.49
N TRP A 324 0.70 10.38 -19.76
CA TRP A 324 1.28 10.40 -18.42
C TRP A 324 0.52 9.45 -17.47
N ILE A 325 1.27 8.61 -16.76
CA ILE A 325 0.72 7.67 -15.79
C ILE A 325 0.86 8.26 -14.38
N PRO A 326 -0.22 8.38 -13.61
CA PRO A 326 -0.17 8.84 -12.23
C PRO A 326 0.82 8.03 -11.37
N PRO A 327 1.59 8.67 -10.49
CA PRO A 327 2.57 7.99 -9.63
C PRO A 327 1.98 6.82 -8.84
N GLU A 328 0.75 6.97 -8.35
CA GLU A 328 0.04 5.99 -7.54
C GLU A 328 -0.16 4.65 -8.26
N LEU A 329 -0.25 4.68 -9.59
CA LEU A 329 -0.42 3.46 -10.41
C LEU A 329 0.90 2.79 -10.80
N ARG A 330 2.07 3.43 -10.60
CA ARG A 330 3.38 2.98 -11.09
C ARG A 330 3.97 1.86 -10.24
N GLU A 331 3.29 0.73 -10.11
CA GLU A 331 3.76 -0.43 -9.34
C GLU A 331 4.19 -1.62 -10.23
N GLY A 332 4.19 -1.45 -11.56
CA GLY A 332 4.61 -2.48 -12.52
C GLY A 332 3.56 -3.57 -12.75
N ARG A 333 2.30 -3.24 -12.52
CA ARG A 333 1.14 -4.12 -12.79
C ARG A 333 0.76 -4.03 -14.28
N ASP A 334 -0.41 -3.53 -14.58
CA ASP A 334 -0.99 -3.38 -15.93
C ASP A 334 -1.06 -1.92 -16.41
N GLU A 335 -0.55 -0.97 -15.62
CA GLU A 335 -0.68 0.46 -15.87
C GLU A 335 -0.10 0.91 -17.22
N ILE A 336 0.96 0.25 -17.71
CA ILE A 336 1.57 0.56 -19.01
C ILE A 336 0.67 0.07 -20.14
N ASP A 337 0.06 -1.10 -20.00
CA ASP A 337 -0.84 -1.69 -21.00
C ASP A 337 -2.16 -0.93 -21.04
N LEU A 338 -2.69 -0.54 -19.88
CA LEU A 338 -3.87 0.33 -19.76
C LEU A 338 -3.60 1.69 -20.41
N ALA A 339 -2.43 2.28 -20.18
CA ALA A 339 -2.02 3.54 -20.79
C ALA A 339 -1.94 3.41 -22.33
N ALA A 340 -1.30 2.35 -22.81
CA ALA A 340 -1.18 2.09 -24.25
C ALA A 340 -2.54 1.85 -24.94
N ALA A 341 -3.49 1.28 -24.21
CA ALA A 341 -4.86 1.06 -24.69
C ALA A 341 -5.79 2.28 -24.50
N GLY A 342 -5.32 3.39 -23.91
CA GLY A 342 -6.15 4.55 -23.60
C GLY A 342 -7.20 4.27 -22.52
N ARG A 343 -6.95 3.35 -21.60
CA ARG A 343 -7.87 2.88 -20.56
C ARG A 343 -7.42 3.18 -19.14
N LEU A 344 -6.51 4.14 -18.96
CA LEU A 344 -6.16 4.59 -17.61
C LEU A 344 -7.41 5.11 -16.87
N PRO A 345 -7.62 4.74 -15.60
CA PRO A 345 -8.74 5.22 -14.82
C PRO A 345 -8.62 6.73 -14.53
N VAL A 346 -9.76 7.42 -14.45
CA VAL A 346 -9.85 8.76 -13.89
C VAL A 346 -9.92 8.61 -12.37
N LEU A 347 -8.78 8.75 -11.72
CA LEU A 347 -8.63 8.45 -10.29
C LEU A 347 -9.48 9.39 -9.43
N VAL A 348 -10.10 8.81 -8.39
CA VAL A 348 -10.84 9.56 -7.37
C VAL A 348 -9.94 10.60 -6.69
N GLU A 349 -10.51 11.76 -6.38
CA GLU A 349 -9.84 12.86 -5.71
C GLU A 349 -10.49 13.17 -4.35
N LEU A 350 -9.76 13.84 -3.46
CA LEU A 350 -10.28 14.24 -2.15
C LEU A 350 -11.52 15.12 -2.28
N ALA A 351 -11.56 15.96 -3.30
CA ALA A 351 -12.71 16.85 -3.59
C ALA A 351 -13.99 16.10 -4.02
N ASP A 352 -13.86 14.84 -4.44
CA ASP A 352 -15.02 14.00 -4.79
C ASP A 352 -15.75 13.47 -3.55
N ILE A 353 -15.07 13.41 -2.39
CA ILE A 353 -15.64 12.88 -1.15
C ILE A 353 -16.71 13.84 -0.61
N ARG A 354 -17.91 13.34 -0.41
CA ARG A 354 -19.07 14.11 0.07
C ARG A 354 -19.49 13.77 1.48
N GLY A 355 -19.06 12.64 2.00
CA GLY A 355 -19.40 12.23 3.35
C GLY A 355 -18.36 11.31 3.98
N ASP A 356 -18.38 11.22 5.30
CA ASP A 356 -17.58 10.28 6.07
C ASP A 356 -18.51 9.39 6.89
N LEU A 357 -18.34 8.09 6.79
CA LEU A 357 -19.31 7.09 7.23
C LEU A 357 -18.81 6.19 8.37
N HIS A 358 -17.70 6.56 9.01
CA HIS A 358 -17.14 5.85 10.14
C HIS A 358 -16.38 6.82 11.03
N MET A 359 -16.99 7.18 12.19
CA MET A 359 -16.37 8.05 13.21
C MET A 359 -17.04 7.87 14.57
N HIS A 360 -16.32 8.23 15.62
CA HIS A 360 -16.66 8.03 17.01
C HIS A 360 -16.78 9.36 17.75
N THR A 361 -17.55 9.34 18.85
CA THR A 361 -17.78 10.49 19.72
C THR A 361 -17.50 10.16 21.18
N THR A 362 -17.62 11.16 22.05
CA THR A 362 -17.54 10.96 23.52
C THR A 362 -18.62 10.04 24.07
N ALA A 363 -19.54 9.54 23.27
CA ALA A 363 -20.49 8.51 23.69
C ALA A 363 -19.80 7.16 23.93
N THR A 364 -18.69 6.92 23.22
CA THR A 364 -17.81 5.76 23.40
C THR A 364 -16.38 6.22 23.72
N ASP A 365 -15.43 6.09 22.81
CA ASP A 365 -14.01 6.36 22.98
C ASP A 365 -13.49 7.52 22.14
N GLY A 366 -14.36 8.25 21.45
CA GLY A 366 -14.00 9.49 20.79
C GLY A 366 -13.69 10.61 21.81
N GLU A 367 -12.83 11.55 21.38
CA GLU A 367 -12.40 12.69 22.21
C GLU A 367 -13.37 13.88 22.14
N ASP A 368 -14.11 14.00 21.03
CA ASP A 368 -14.98 15.13 20.73
C ASP A 368 -16.46 14.73 20.73
N THR A 369 -17.33 15.70 21.08
CA THR A 369 -18.78 15.49 21.13
C THR A 369 -19.40 15.38 19.73
N LEU A 370 -20.63 14.83 19.66
CA LEU A 370 -21.44 14.82 18.44
C LEU A 370 -21.49 16.20 17.76
N ALA A 371 -21.71 17.27 18.51
CA ALA A 371 -21.79 18.63 17.97
C ALA A 371 -20.43 19.16 17.46
N GLU A 372 -19.32 18.80 18.09
CA GLU A 372 -17.97 19.18 17.66
C GLU A 372 -17.57 18.44 16.40
N MET A 373 -17.79 17.12 16.34
CA MET A 373 -17.55 16.32 15.16
C MET A 373 -18.37 16.84 13.95
N THR A 374 -19.65 17.16 14.17
CA THR A 374 -20.52 17.71 13.12
C THR A 374 -20.01 19.07 12.61
N ARG A 375 -19.64 20.00 13.50
CA ARG A 375 -19.06 21.29 13.08
C ARG A 375 -17.76 21.14 12.33
N ALA A 376 -16.90 20.21 12.73
CA ALA A 376 -15.64 19.92 12.06
C ALA A 376 -15.85 19.32 10.66
N ALA A 377 -16.89 18.49 10.48
CA ALA A 377 -17.29 17.96 9.19
C ALA A 377 -17.83 19.04 8.26
N ILE A 378 -18.68 19.97 8.76
CA ILE A 378 -19.16 21.14 8.02
C ILE A 378 -17.99 21.99 7.53
N ALA A 379 -17.02 22.27 8.41
CA ALA A 379 -15.83 23.06 8.05
C ALA A 379 -14.98 22.44 6.94
N ARG A 380 -15.10 21.12 6.72
CA ARG A 380 -14.43 20.38 5.63
C ARG A 380 -15.31 20.22 4.37
N GLY A 381 -16.51 20.80 4.38
CA GLY A 381 -17.43 20.76 3.24
C GLY A 381 -18.12 19.42 3.05
N LEU A 382 -18.18 18.56 4.07
CA LEU A 382 -18.90 17.30 3.97
C LEU A 382 -20.42 17.56 3.99
N ALA A 383 -21.15 16.87 3.12
CA ALA A 383 -22.61 16.99 3.01
C ALA A 383 -23.35 16.03 3.95
N TYR A 384 -22.72 14.97 4.39
CA TYR A 384 -23.25 14.00 5.37
C TYR A 384 -22.14 13.28 6.11
N ILE A 385 -22.46 12.84 7.32
CA ILE A 385 -21.62 11.97 8.16
C ILE A 385 -22.47 10.88 8.79
N ALA A 386 -21.86 9.75 9.17
CA ALA A 386 -22.48 8.76 10.03
C ALA A 386 -21.73 8.71 11.36
N ILE A 387 -22.43 8.85 12.48
CA ILE A 387 -21.88 8.60 13.80
C ILE A 387 -22.01 7.09 14.06
N THR A 388 -20.89 6.45 14.25
CA THR A 388 -20.78 4.98 14.32
C THR A 388 -20.05 4.55 15.59
N ASP A 389 -20.46 5.11 16.72
CA ASP A 389 -19.93 4.74 18.02
C ASP A 389 -20.00 3.22 18.24
N HIS A 390 -19.10 2.65 19.03
CA HIS A 390 -18.97 1.21 19.22
C HIS A 390 -20.19 0.55 19.87
N GLY A 391 -20.52 -0.67 19.43
CA GLY A 391 -21.51 -1.54 20.06
C GLY A 391 -21.05 -2.10 21.41
N LYS A 392 -21.99 -2.68 22.15
CA LYS A 392 -21.83 -3.08 23.57
C LYS A 392 -20.70 -4.07 23.83
N ARG A 393 -20.28 -4.85 22.80
CA ARG A 393 -19.21 -5.84 22.96
C ARG A 393 -17.86 -5.18 23.22
N VAL A 394 -17.63 -3.99 22.67
CA VAL A 394 -16.38 -3.24 22.85
C VAL A 394 -16.42 -2.49 24.19
N THR A 395 -16.30 -3.24 25.28
CA THR A 395 -16.43 -2.70 26.65
C THR A 395 -15.32 -1.71 27.01
N MET A 396 -14.12 -1.86 26.41
CA MET A 396 -13.00 -0.93 26.61
C MET A 396 -13.29 0.47 26.05
N ALA A 397 -14.08 0.54 24.98
CA ALA A 397 -14.56 1.79 24.40
C ALA A 397 -15.87 2.28 25.03
N ASN A 398 -16.34 1.71 26.12
CA ASN A 398 -17.63 2.05 26.73
C ASN A 398 -18.82 1.85 25.75
N GLY A 399 -18.78 0.80 24.95
CA GLY A 399 -19.72 0.53 23.86
C GLY A 399 -21.19 0.63 24.23
N LEU A 400 -22.03 0.99 23.27
CA LEU A 400 -23.44 1.30 23.45
C LEU A 400 -24.29 0.03 23.46
N ASP A 401 -25.10 -0.14 24.50
CA ASP A 401 -26.25 -1.05 24.47
C ASP A 401 -27.43 -0.42 23.69
N SER A 402 -28.46 -1.20 23.42
CA SER A 402 -29.64 -0.73 22.67
C SER A 402 -30.28 0.51 23.25
N THR A 403 -30.34 0.66 24.59
CA THR A 403 -30.95 1.80 25.26
C THR A 403 -30.14 3.08 25.06
N ARG A 404 -28.83 2.99 25.23
CA ARG A 404 -27.90 4.13 25.03
C ARG A 404 -27.84 4.53 23.55
N LEU A 405 -27.85 3.55 22.62
CA LEU A 405 -27.85 3.79 21.20
C LEU A 405 -29.12 4.54 20.74
N LEU A 406 -30.29 4.06 21.13
CA LEU A 406 -31.56 4.74 20.82
C LEU A 406 -31.63 6.16 21.36
N LYS A 407 -31.05 6.40 22.56
CA LYS A 407 -30.93 7.74 23.12
C LYS A 407 -30.04 8.63 22.26
N GLN A 408 -28.88 8.15 21.83
CA GLN A 408 -27.96 8.86 20.94
C GLN A 408 -28.63 9.19 19.57
N TRP A 409 -29.36 8.25 19.00
CA TRP A 409 -30.10 8.51 17.76
C TRP A 409 -31.16 9.60 17.94
N GLY A 410 -31.81 9.66 19.11
CA GLY A 410 -32.71 10.78 19.45
C GLY A 410 -31.96 12.12 19.59
N GLU A 411 -30.69 12.11 19.98
CA GLU A 411 -29.83 13.31 19.98
C GLU A 411 -29.44 13.73 18.55
N ILE A 412 -29.14 12.78 17.68
CA ILE A 412 -28.88 13.01 16.25
C ILE A 412 -30.13 13.61 15.56
N ASP A 413 -31.32 13.06 15.83
CA ASP A 413 -32.57 13.59 15.27
C ASP A 413 -32.81 15.05 15.68
N ARG A 414 -32.55 15.39 16.95
CA ARG A 414 -32.66 16.78 17.42
C ARG A 414 -31.62 17.71 16.80
N LEU A 415 -30.39 17.23 16.65
CA LEU A 415 -29.33 17.99 15.99
C LEU A 415 -29.68 18.28 14.51
N ASN A 416 -30.11 17.26 13.76
CA ASN A 416 -30.56 17.44 12.38
C ASN A 416 -31.71 18.42 12.27
N ALA A 417 -32.68 18.38 13.20
CA ALA A 417 -33.79 19.32 13.23
C ALA A 417 -33.29 20.76 13.44
N SER A 418 -32.35 20.97 14.39
CA SER A 418 -31.79 22.30 14.63
C SER A 418 -30.96 22.83 13.46
N LEU A 419 -30.25 21.96 12.74
CA LEU A 419 -29.48 22.33 11.55
C LEU A 419 -30.37 22.75 10.37
N ALA A 420 -31.64 22.34 10.38
CA ALA A 420 -32.63 22.64 9.33
C ALA A 420 -33.50 23.87 9.66
N GLU A 421 -33.40 24.48 10.83
CA GLU A 421 -34.23 25.61 11.24
C GLU A 421 -34.10 26.85 10.35
N ASP A 422 -32.89 27.09 9.80
CA ASP A 422 -32.58 28.23 8.93
C ASP A 422 -32.67 27.93 7.43
N GLY A 423 -33.18 26.76 7.03
CA GLY A 423 -33.32 26.36 5.62
C GLY A 423 -32.74 24.98 5.33
N GLU A 424 -32.11 24.79 4.15
CA GLU A 424 -31.46 23.52 3.82
C GLU A 424 -30.26 23.27 4.74
N PRO A 425 -30.22 22.12 5.44
CA PRO A 425 -29.15 21.88 6.41
C PRO A 425 -27.78 21.80 5.73
N PRO A 426 -26.72 22.39 6.31
CA PRO A 426 -25.37 22.35 5.76
C PRO A 426 -24.79 20.93 5.71
N ILE A 427 -25.31 20.01 6.53
CA ILE A 427 -24.91 18.62 6.65
C ILE A 427 -26.06 17.77 7.18
N VAL A 428 -26.07 16.48 6.84
CA VAL A 428 -26.98 15.48 7.43
C VAL A 428 -26.17 14.50 8.28
N VAL A 429 -26.55 14.34 9.54
CA VAL A 429 -25.94 13.35 10.44
C VAL A 429 -26.78 12.08 10.42
N LEU A 430 -26.20 10.97 9.98
CA LEU A 430 -26.86 9.66 9.90
C LEU A 430 -26.77 8.96 11.26
N LYS A 431 -27.85 8.25 11.62
CA LYS A 431 -27.91 7.34 12.76
C LYS A 431 -27.13 6.08 12.42
N GLY A 432 -25.90 5.96 12.91
CA GLY A 432 -25.04 4.84 12.65
C GLY A 432 -24.71 4.06 13.93
N ILE A 433 -23.97 2.99 13.73
CA ILE A 433 -23.36 2.15 14.77
C ILE A 433 -22.25 1.33 14.15
N GLU A 434 -21.13 1.14 14.88
CA GLU A 434 -20.16 0.11 14.60
C GLU A 434 -20.43 -1.09 15.52
N VAL A 435 -21.02 -2.16 14.95
CA VAL A 435 -21.31 -3.40 15.66
C VAL A 435 -20.13 -4.36 15.59
N ASP A 436 -19.93 -5.12 16.68
CA ASP A 436 -18.91 -6.18 16.67
C ASP A 436 -19.46 -7.49 16.13
N ILE A 437 -18.68 -8.12 15.24
CA ILE A 437 -18.94 -9.46 14.73
C ILE A 437 -18.46 -10.45 15.79
N LEU A 438 -19.39 -11.16 16.44
CA LEU A 438 -19.11 -12.02 17.58
C LEU A 438 -18.25 -13.24 17.21
N GLU A 439 -17.49 -13.77 18.17
CA GLU A 439 -16.56 -14.89 17.98
C GLU A 439 -17.23 -16.20 17.51
N LYS A 440 -18.52 -16.33 17.73
CA LYS A 440 -19.32 -17.51 17.33
C LYS A 440 -20.28 -17.22 16.17
N GLY A 441 -20.13 -16.06 15.53
CA GLY A 441 -21.08 -15.53 14.55
C GLY A 441 -22.16 -14.64 15.17
N GLY A 442 -22.91 -13.95 14.32
CA GLY A 442 -23.89 -12.94 14.69
C GLY A 442 -23.28 -11.60 15.08
N LEU A 443 -24.12 -10.62 15.39
CA LEU A 443 -23.76 -9.26 15.76
C LEU A 443 -24.06 -9.02 17.24
N ASP A 444 -23.38 -8.05 17.84
CA ASP A 444 -23.52 -7.74 19.26
C ASP A 444 -24.78 -6.94 19.62
N LEU A 445 -25.51 -6.45 18.62
CA LEU A 445 -26.82 -5.81 18.77
C LEU A 445 -27.89 -6.59 17.98
N PRO A 446 -29.16 -6.59 18.45
CA PRO A 446 -30.22 -7.34 17.80
C PRO A 446 -30.74 -6.64 16.54
N ASP A 447 -31.26 -7.41 15.60
CA ASP A 447 -31.70 -6.95 14.27
C ASP A 447 -32.85 -5.92 14.34
N ASP A 448 -33.74 -6.00 15.30
CA ASP A 448 -34.84 -5.05 15.50
C ASP A 448 -34.33 -3.64 15.86
N VAL A 449 -33.20 -3.56 16.56
CA VAL A 449 -32.50 -2.29 16.81
C VAL A 449 -31.78 -1.82 15.54
N LEU A 450 -31.02 -2.72 14.88
CA LEU A 450 -30.26 -2.40 13.67
C LEU A 450 -31.14 -1.93 12.51
N ALA A 451 -32.40 -2.41 12.45
CA ALA A 451 -33.39 -1.96 11.47
C ALA A 451 -33.71 -0.46 11.55
N GLY A 452 -33.46 0.19 12.69
CA GLY A 452 -33.62 1.63 12.92
C GLY A 452 -32.42 2.49 12.49
N ALA A 453 -31.27 1.88 12.15
CA ALA A 453 -30.08 2.59 11.72
C ALA A 453 -30.20 3.10 10.28
N ASP A 454 -29.58 4.23 10.00
CA ASP A 454 -29.33 4.69 8.63
C ASP A 454 -28.08 4.00 8.05
N TRP A 455 -27.10 3.65 8.89
CA TRP A 455 -25.82 3.09 8.50
C TRP A 455 -25.27 2.15 9.57
N VAL A 456 -24.88 0.94 9.18
CA VAL A 456 -24.27 -0.06 10.09
C VAL A 456 -22.92 -0.48 9.54
N VAL A 457 -21.87 -0.22 10.31
CA VAL A 457 -20.52 -0.77 10.12
C VAL A 457 -20.43 -2.06 10.94
N ALA A 458 -20.02 -3.16 10.35
CA ALA A 458 -19.75 -4.41 11.06
C ALA A 458 -18.24 -4.68 11.08
N SER A 459 -17.66 -4.80 12.27
CA SER A 459 -16.22 -4.92 12.45
C SER A 459 -15.84 -6.12 13.32
N LEU A 460 -14.63 -6.64 13.11
CA LEU A 460 -14.11 -7.78 13.85
C LEU A 460 -13.02 -7.31 14.82
N HIS A 461 -13.38 -7.11 16.09
CA HIS A 461 -12.43 -6.67 17.13
C HIS A 461 -11.90 -7.82 17.98
N TYR A 462 -12.66 -8.91 18.12
CA TYR A 462 -12.32 -10.05 18.98
C TYR A 462 -12.22 -11.36 18.20
N GLY A 463 -11.42 -12.31 18.74
CA GLY A 463 -11.23 -13.61 18.11
C GLY A 463 -10.38 -13.57 16.83
N GLN A 464 -9.48 -12.60 16.71
CA GLN A 464 -8.64 -12.36 15.52
C GLN A 464 -7.59 -13.45 15.26
N SER A 465 -7.33 -14.32 16.24
CA SER A 465 -6.44 -15.48 16.13
C SER A 465 -7.18 -16.79 15.80
N GLN A 466 -8.47 -16.71 15.49
CA GLN A 466 -9.23 -17.88 15.04
C GLN A 466 -8.72 -18.38 13.67
N PRO A 467 -8.95 -19.66 13.34
CA PRO A 467 -8.64 -20.20 12.01
C PRO A 467 -9.32 -19.43 10.88
N ARG A 468 -8.66 -19.39 9.72
CA ARG A 468 -9.09 -18.69 8.50
C ARG A 468 -10.56 -18.96 8.15
N GLU A 469 -10.97 -20.22 8.19
CA GLU A 469 -12.34 -20.62 7.84
C GLU A 469 -13.37 -20.01 8.80
N GLN A 470 -13.04 -19.89 10.09
CA GLN A 470 -13.94 -19.30 11.08
C GLN A 470 -14.05 -17.78 10.90
N ILE A 471 -12.91 -17.08 10.71
CA ILE A 471 -12.90 -15.64 10.45
C ILE A 471 -13.67 -15.32 9.17
N THR A 472 -13.41 -16.07 8.10
CA THR A 472 -14.10 -15.91 6.82
C THR A 472 -15.60 -16.13 6.96
N ALA A 473 -16.03 -17.19 7.66
CA ALA A 473 -17.44 -17.48 7.88
C ALA A 473 -18.16 -16.36 8.66
N ARG A 474 -17.51 -15.82 9.71
CA ARG A 474 -18.05 -14.71 10.52
C ARG A 474 -18.26 -13.45 9.67
N LEU A 475 -17.30 -13.09 8.83
CA LEU A 475 -17.40 -11.93 7.94
C LEU A 475 -18.49 -12.14 6.89
N ILE A 476 -18.60 -13.34 6.30
CA ILE A 476 -19.65 -13.66 5.32
C ILE A 476 -21.04 -13.61 5.98
N GLU A 477 -21.20 -14.15 7.19
CA GLU A 477 -22.46 -14.06 7.94
C GLU A 477 -22.88 -12.60 8.19
N ALA A 478 -21.93 -11.74 8.59
CA ALA A 478 -22.17 -10.30 8.75
C ALA A 478 -22.56 -9.61 7.42
N ILE A 479 -21.88 -9.97 6.32
CA ILE A 479 -22.18 -9.46 4.96
C ILE A 479 -23.59 -9.87 4.52
N GLU A 480 -24.05 -11.05 4.90
CA GLU A 480 -25.38 -11.58 4.56
C GLU A 480 -26.50 -11.00 5.44
N ASN A 481 -26.17 -10.36 6.56
CA ASN A 481 -27.14 -9.68 7.40
C ASN A 481 -27.72 -8.45 6.66
N PRO A 482 -29.06 -8.34 6.51
CA PRO A 482 -29.70 -7.29 5.71
C PRO A 482 -29.52 -5.88 6.27
N HIS A 483 -29.13 -5.72 7.53
CA HIS A 483 -28.95 -4.45 8.19
C HIS A 483 -27.52 -3.92 8.09
N VAL A 484 -26.54 -4.78 7.76
CA VAL A 484 -25.14 -4.38 7.58
C VAL A 484 -24.95 -3.62 6.28
N SER A 485 -24.44 -2.41 6.36
CA SER A 485 -24.12 -1.56 5.23
C SER A 485 -22.72 -1.82 4.70
N VAL A 486 -21.73 -1.93 5.60
CA VAL A 486 -20.31 -2.03 5.26
C VAL A 486 -19.57 -2.92 6.26
N ILE A 487 -18.54 -3.63 5.77
CA ILE A 487 -17.54 -4.27 6.66
C ILE A 487 -16.43 -3.26 6.90
N GLY A 488 -16.25 -2.86 8.16
CA GLY A 488 -15.20 -1.95 8.61
C GLY A 488 -13.85 -2.64 8.71
N HIS A 489 -12.76 -1.96 8.30
CA HIS A 489 -11.36 -2.44 8.32
C HIS A 489 -11.23 -3.97 8.16
N PRO A 490 -11.56 -4.50 6.95
CA PRO A 490 -11.87 -5.91 6.71
C PRO A 490 -10.75 -6.91 7.00
N THR A 491 -9.49 -6.48 7.14
CA THR A 491 -8.36 -7.36 7.48
C THR A 491 -7.90 -7.20 8.93
N GLY A 492 -8.34 -6.16 9.61
CA GLY A 492 -7.92 -5.82 10.98
C GLY A 492 -6.44 -5.48 11.09
N CYS A 493 -5.77 -5.17 9.98
CA CYS A 493 -4.37 -4.78 9.97
C CYS A 493 -4.12 -3.52 10.82
N LEU A 494 -2.98 -3.50 11.53
CA LEU A 494 -2.39 -2.30 12.10
C LEU A 494 -0.93 -2.22 11.63
N ILE A 495 -0.68 -1.36 10.66
CA ILE A 495 0.63 -1.18 10.02
C ILE A 495 1.71 -0.98 11.09
N ASN A 496 2.82 -1.70 10.98
CA ASN A 496 3.93 -1.71 11.94
C ASN A 496 3.56 -2.18 13.37
N ARG A 497 2.38 -2.79 13.59
CA ARG A 497 1.92 -3.22 14.94
C ARG A 497 1.30 -4.61 14.95
N ARG A 498 0.45 -4.92 14.00
CA ARG A 498 -0.29 -6.17 13.94
C ARG A 498 -0.57 -6.55 12.48
N PRO A 499 -0.16 -7.74 12.03
CA PRO A 499 -0.49 -8.21 10.69
C PRO A 499 -2.00 -8.38 10.52
N PRO A 500 -2.51 -8.46 9.28
CA PRO A 500 -3.86 -8.90 9.01
C PRO A 500 -4.16 -10.23 9.71
N TYR A 501 -5.39 -10.43 10.15
CA TYR A 501 -5.80 -11.78 10.57
C TYR A 501 -5.92 -12.70 9.34
N ASP A 502 -5.86 -14.00 9.59
CA ASP A 502 -5.94 -14.99 8.50
C ASP A 502 -7.38 -15.11 7.99
N VAL A 503 -7.63 -14.62 6.77
CA VAL A 503 -8.95 -14.53 6.15
C VAL A 503 -8.87 -14.83 4.65
N ASP A 504 -9.91 -15.48 4.12
CA ASP A 504 -10.11 -15.61 2.67
C ASP A 504 -10.82 -14.37 2.12
N LEU A 505 -10.05 -13.34 1.75
CA LEU A 505 -10.59 -12.10 1.21
C LEU A 505 -11.27 -12.27 -0.16
N GLU A 506 -10.87 -13.26 -0.95
CA GLU A 506 -11.55 -13.56 -2.22
C GLU A 506 -13.00 -14.00 -1.95
N ALA A 507 -13.22 -14.88 -0.96
CA ALA A 507 -14.55 -15.31 -0.54
C ALA A 507 -15.37 -14.16 0.06
N VAL A 508 -14.75 -13.29 0.86
CA VAL A 508 -15.37 -12.08 1.45
C VAL A 508 -15.81 -11.11 0.36
N ILE A 509 -14.92 -10.81 -0.60
CA ILE A 509 -15.23 -9.93 -1.74
C ILE A 509 -16.37 -10.52 -2.59
N ALA A 510 -16.34 -11.84 -2.86
CA ALA A 510 -17.40 -12.52 -3.61
C ALA A 510 -18.77 -12.45 -2.89
N ALA A 511 -18.78 -12.58 -1.56
CA ALA A 511 -19.98 -12.42 -0.75
C ALA A 511 -20.50 -10.98 -0.79
N ALA A 512 -19.63 -9.98 -0.65
CA ALA A 512 -19.97 -8.56 -0.73
C ALA A 512 -20.53 -8.19 -2.11
N ALA A 513 -19.94 -8.69 -3.19
CA ALA A 513 -20.46 -8.51 -4.56
C ALA A 513 -21.88 -9.07 -4.73
N ARG A 514 -22.14 -10.25 -4.16
CA ARG A 514 -23.43 -10.93 -4.24
C ARG A 514 -24.54 -10.21 -3.45
N THR A 515 -24.22 -9.68 -2.28
CA THR A 515 -25.19 -9.02 -1.40
C THR A 515 -25.34 -7.52 -1.70
N GLY A 516 -24.30 -6.89 -2.25
CA GLY A 516 -24.21 -5.44 -2.42
C GLY A 516 -23.79 -4.71 -1.12
N THR A 517 -23.25 -5.44 -0.14
CA THR A 517 -22.62 -4.87 1.06
C THR A 517 -21.31 -4.18 0.64
N PHE A 518 -21.04 -3.00 1.20
CA PHE A 518 -19.81 -2.26 0.93
C PHE A 518 -18.62 -2.87 1.69
N LEU A 519 -17.41 -2.60 1.17
CA LEU A 519 -16.17 -2.82 1.92
C LEU A 519 -15.49 -1.48 2.17
N GLU A 520 -14.92 -1.33 3.34
CA GLU A 520 -14.23 -0.11 3.75
C GLU A 520 -12.81 -0.04 3.18
N ILE A 521 -12.39 1.18 2.82
CA ILE A 521 -11.00 1.62 2.84
C ILE A 521 -10.88 2.55 4.05
N ASN A 522 -10.43 2.02 5.17
CA ASN A 522 -10.21 2.79 6.39
C ASN A 522 -9.00 3.70 6.21
N ALA A 523 -9.22 5.00 6.29
CA ALA A 523 -8.21 6.02 6.01
C ALA A 523 -7.24 6.27 7.17
N ASN A 524 -7.45 5.64 8.33
CA ASN A 524 -6.55 5.77 9.46
C ASN A 524 -5.13 5.34 9.04
N PRO A 525 -4.10 6.21 9.18
CA PRO A 525 -2.74 5.92 8.73
C PRO A 525 -2.11 4.65 9.32
N TRP A 526 -2.61 4.18 10.46
CA TRP A 526 -2.20 2.92 11.06
C TRP A 526 -2.90 1.70 10.47
N ARG A 527 -3.94 1.87 9.64
CA ARG A 527 -4.72 0.79 9.04
C ARG A 527 -4.53 0.74 7.52
N LEU A 528 -5.03 1.73 6.78
CA LEU A 528 -5.18 1.75 5.32
C LEU A 528 -5.79 0.43 4.81
N ASP A 529 -6.92 0.06 5.40
CA ASP A 529 -7.56 -1.25 5.26
C ASP A 529 -8.97 -1.11 4.63
N LEU A 530 -9.16 -1.61 3.44
CA LEU A 530 -8.39 -2.51 2.56
C LEU A 530 -7.14 -1.85 1.96
N ASP A 531 -6.12 -2.68 1.72
CA ASP A 531 -4.97 -2.27 0.92
C ASP A 531 -5.32 -2.09 -0.58
N ASP A 532 -4.38 -1.52 -1.34
CA ASP A 532 -4.59 -1.18 -2.75
C ASP A 532 -4.88 -2.40 -3.65
N ARG A 533 -4.35 -3.58 -3.34
CA ARG A 533 -4.58 -4.81 -4.13
C ARG A 533 -5.98 -5.35 -3.90
N HIS A 534 -6.37 -5.52 -2.64
CA HIS A 534 -7.70 -6.03 -2.32
C HIS A 534 -8.81 -5.04 -2.68
N ALA A 535 -8.55 -3.73 -2.59
CA ALA A 535 -9.47 -2.71 -3.08
C ALA A 535 -9.64 -2.78 -4.60
N ALA A 536 -8.56 -3.02 -5.37
CA ALA A 536 -8.64 -3.25 -6.82
C ALA A 536 -9.39 -4.54 -7.17
N GLN A 537 -9.19 -5.62 -6.41
CA GLN A 537 -9.95 -6.88 -6.57
C GLN A 537 -11.44 -6.68 -6.28
N ALA A 538 -11.78 -5.93 -5.22
CA ALA A 538 -13.16 -5.59 -4.89
C ALA A 538 -13.84 -4.78 -6.02
N LYS A 539 -13.13 -3.78 -6.59
CA LYS A 539 -13.58 -3.06 -7.80
C LYS A 539 -13.83 -4.01 -8.96
N ALA A 540 -12.88 -4.90 -9.26
CA ALA A 540 -13.01 -5.86 -10.37
C ALA A 540 -14.21 -6.80 -10.19
N ALA A 541 -14.53 -7.17 -8.94
CA ALA A 541 -15.73 -7.96 -8.59
C ALA A 541 -17.04 -7.14 -8.58
N GLY A 542 -16.99 -5.83 -8.83
CA GLY A 542 -18.16 -4.93 -8.84
C GLY A 542 -18.62 -4.45 -7.46
N VAL A 543 -17.85 -4.72 -6.39
CA VAL A 543 -18.13 -4.21 -5.05
C VAL A 543 -17.88 -2.70 -5.01
N LYS A 544 -18.79 -1.93 -4.41
CA LYS A 544 -18.55 -0.53 -4.10
C LYS A 544 -17.81 -0.39 -2.79
N LEU A 545 -16.85 0.52 -2.78
CA LEU A 545 -16.02 0.81 -1.61
C LEU A 545 -16.50 2.09 -0.92
N VAL A 546 -16.20 2.20 0.37
CA VAL A 546 -16.43 3.40 1.17
C VAL A 546 -15.08 3.82 1.76
N ILE A 547 -14.71 5.08 1.60
CA ILE A 547 -13.51 5.64 2.24
C ILE A 547 -13.97 6.33 3.52
N SER A 548 -13.52 5.86 4.68
CA SER A 548 -13.93 6.39 5.98
C SER A 548 -12.71 6.65 6.86
N THR A 549 -12.81 7.64 7.75
CA THR A 549 -11.66 8.05 8.57
C THR A 549 -11.45 7.21 9.81
N ASP A 550 -12.49 6.60 10.35
CA ASP A 550 -12.47 5.96 11.68
C ASP A 550 -12.00 6.98 12.74
N ALA A 551 -12.49 8.24 12.58
CA ALA A 551 -12.02 9.37 13.35
C ALA A 551 -12.56 9.33 14.77
N HIS A 552 -11.65 9.45 15.76
CA HIS A 552 -11.95 9.55 17.18
C HIS A 552 -11.79 10.99 17.71
N SER A 553 -11.51 11.94 16.83
CA SER A 553 -11.44 13.37 17.15
C SER A 553 -11.67 14.20 15.88
N THR A 554 -11.95 15.48 16.07
CA THR A 554 -12.11 16.45 14.97
C THR A 554 -10.87 16.53 14.07
N LYS A 555 -9.67 16.32 14.61
CA LYS A 555 -8.42 16.24 13.84
C LYS A 555 -8.31 14.94 13.05
N GLY A 556 -8.90 13.86 13.55
CA GLY A 556 -8.93 12.58 12.88
C GLY A 556 -9.61 12.62 11.49
N LEU A 557 -10.51 13.56 11.26
CA LEU A 557 -11.16 13.77 9.96
C LEU A 557 -10.17 14.16 8.84
N ASP A 558 -8.99 14.70 9.17
CA ASP A 558 -7.99 15.12 8.18
C ASP A 558 -7.27 13.94 7.51
N VAL A 559 -7.40 12.73 8.05
CA VAL A 559 -6.77 11.54 7.47
C VAL A 559 -7.49 11.01 6.23
N MET A 560 -8.67 11.53 5.87
CA MET A 560 -9.41 11.15 4.66
C MET A 560 -8.51 11.10 3.41
N ARG A 561 -7.54 12.01 3.29
CA ARG A 561 -6.56 12.05 2.21
C ARG A 561 -5.74 10.76 2.08
N CYS A 562 -5.48 10.04 3.19
CA CYS A 562 -4.73 8.79 3.19
C CYS A 562 -5.56 7.66 2.56
N GLY A 563 -6.85 7.58 2.89
CA GLY A 563 -7.77 6.63 2.27
C GLY A 563 -8.01 6.91 0.78
N VAL A 564 -8.10 8.19 0.39
CA VAL A 564 -8.17 8.57 -1.03
C VAL A 564 -6.91 8.17 -1.77
N LEU A 565 -5.73 8.35 -1.18
CA LEU A 565 -4.47 7.92 -1.78
C LEU A 565 -4.43 6.40 -1.98
N GLN A 566 -4.89 5.64 -0.98
CA GLN A 566 -5.03 4.18 -1.08
C GLN A 566 -6.00 3.77 -2.21
N ALA A 567 -7.13 4.45 -2.32
CA ALA A 567 -8.09 4.25 -3.41
C ALA A 567 -7.48 4.55 -4.80
N ARG A 568 -6.69 5.63 -4.91
CA ARG A 568 -5.97 5.99 -6.15
C ARG A 568 -4.94 4.92 -6.53
N ARG A 569 -4.22 4.36 -5.57
CA ARG A 569 -3.29 3.24 -5.77
C ARG A 569 -4.00 1.97 -6.27
N ALA A 570 -5.23 1.76 -5.83
CA ALA A 570 -6.10 0.70 -6.32
C ALA A 570 -6.73 0.98 -7.70
N GLY A 571 -6.46 2.13 -8.29
CA GLY A 571 -7.06 2.53 -9.57
C GLY A 571 -8.57 2.84 -9.48
N LEU A 572 -9.07 3.25 -8.30
CA LEU A 572 -10.48 3.58 -8.13
C LEU A 572 -10.83 4.92 -8.76
N GLU A 573 -12.01 4.97 -9.37
CA GLU A 573 -12.66 6.16 -9.86
C GLU A 573 -13.74 6.62 -8.87
N ALA A 574 -14.20 7.87 -8.96
CA ALA A 574 -15.29 8.37 -8.11
C ALA A 574 -16.55 7.48 -8.17
N THR A 575 -16.81 6.83 -9.30
CA THR A 575 -17.94 5.90 -9.47
C THR A 575 -17.79 4.60 -8.69
N ASP A 576 -16.57 4.21 -8.28
CA ASP A 576 -16.31 3.00 -7.50
C ASP A 576 -16.50 3.23 -5.99
N VAL A 577 -16.41 4.50 -5.56
CA VAL A 577 -16.50 4.93 -4.17
C VAL A 577 -17.91 5.41 -3.85
N ALA A 578 -18.57 4.82 -2.85
CA ALA A 578 -19.96 5.09 -2.56
C ALA A 578 -20.18 6.50 -1.97
N ASN A 579 -19.28 6.97 -1.13
CA ASN A 579 -19.39 8.26 -0.45
C ASN A 579 -18.85 9.48 -1.26
N THR A 580 -18.64 9.31 -2.55
CA THR A 580 -18.50 10.41 -3.52
C THR A 580 -19.87 10.92 -4.01
N ARG A 581 -20.94 10.18 -3.73
CA ARG A 581 -22.29 10.47 -4.21
C ARG A 581 -23.04 11.44 -3.30
N SER A 582 -24.11 12.03 -3.83
CA SER A 582 -25.10 12.70 -2.97
C SER A 582 -25.69 11.71 -1.96
N LEU A 583 -26.16 12.20 -0.79
CA LEU A 583 -26.83 11.35 0.19
C LEU A 583 -28.04 10.61 -0.41
N ALA A 584 -28.78 11.28 -1.29
CA ALA A 584 -29.94 10.67 -1.98
C ALA A 584 -29.52 9.49 -2.86
N ASP A 585 -28.39 9.58 -3.55
CA ASP A 585 -27.90 8.49 -4.39
C ASP A 585 -27.18 7.41 -3.58
N LEU A 586 -26.48 7.77 -2.50
CA LEU A 586 -25.95 6.79 -1.55
C LEU A 586 -27.07 5.92 -0.97
N ARG A 587 -28.18 6.52 -0.53
CA ARG A 587 -29.37 5.80 0.00
C ARG A 587 -29.97 4.80 -0.99
N LYS A 588 -29.87 5.05 -2.30
CA LYS A 588 -30.32 4.09 -3.33
C LYS A 588 -29.40 2.87 -3.44
N LEU A 589 -28.12 3.02 -3.08
CA LEU A 589 -27.16 1.91 -3.08
C LEU A 589 -27.29 1.03 -1.84
N ILE A 590 -27.70 1.62 -0.70
CA ILE A 590 -27.92 0.87 0.55
C ILE A 590 -29.15 0.00 0.34
N LYS A 591 -28.93 -1.29 0.07
CA LYS A 591 -30.02 -2.24 -0.11
C LYS A 591 -30.62 -2.55 1.26
N ARG A 592 -31.79 -1.99 1.56
CA ARG A 592 -32.69 -2.53 2.59
C ARG A 592 -33.46 -3.67 1.95
N ARG A 593 -33.14 -4.89 2.34
CA ARG A 593 -33.91 -6.08 1.95
C ARG A 593 -35.14 -6.25 2.82
#